data_395ec5075264c5e7bed74a26372d4e16
#
_entry.id   395ec5075264c5e7bed74a26372d4e16
#
_cell.length_a   1.000
_cell.length_b   1.000
_cell.length_c   1.000
_cell.angle_alpha   90.00
_cell.angle_beta   90.00
_cell.angle_gamma   90.00
#
_symmetry.space_group_name_H-M   'P 1'
#
loop_
_entity.id
_entity.type
_entity.pdbx_description
1 polymer ?
#
loop_
_entity_poly.entity_id
_entity_poly.type
_entity_poly.pdbx_seq_one_letter_code
_entity_poly.pdbx_strand_id
1 'polypeptide(L)'
;MKKLFMIAAVASVIALLGACSGKKADLTVTSFTDELQDVIDVFEEKYDVTVDLQIIPTENYTTTLRPSLESGKGAPDIFTGEIVYLKDWVEQDYWETLSQDPYNVQDWESDYMDYVFDLGKNEDGEVKAVSWQTTPGGIYYRRSIAKEVLGTDDPEEIGKRFSTMEGLMEVAEEMKANNYRLFPDEGSIQPYTDGQDPQPWVNENNELVMTEARLSYFDYAKEFRDKKYTALAPAWSPAWYESFNGPISYNKGWDEIEEDEKDSDKTEVFAVSLPTWGLHSVLKEHATETAGDWAVTNGPTPYFQGGTWIGMYKDSKNKDLAFKFIEMLVHDEDFLEDWVKETGDVLSYLPVTEKVKGDFSDEFLAGQNNYEFFLEEAEKIDASIITKYDQSIGDLFGTEVGNYVEGKTTKEEAIKEFYKQVKNAYPDIKVPDEK
;
A
#
# COMPACT_ATOMS: atom_id res chain seq x y z
N MET A 1 31.60 45.40 -42.15
CA MET A 1 32.17 44.07 -42.34
C MET A 1 31.85 43.19 -41.16
N LYS A 2 30.64 42.73 -41.04
CA LYS A 2 30.17 41.75 -40.06
C LYS A 2 28.83 41.26 -40.55
N LYS A 3 28.80 40.12 -41.16
CA LYS A 3 27.65 39.24 -41.45
C LYS A 3 28.22 38.07 -42.25
N LEU A 4 28.35 36.95 -41.61
CA LEU A 4 28.29 35.59 -42.16
C LEU A 4 28.91 34.66 -41.10
N PHE A 5 28.06 34.01 -40.33
CA PHE A 5 28.32 32.69 -39.73
C PHE A 5 27.13 32.39 -38.79
N MET A 6 26.06 32.01 -39.42
CA MET A 6 24.91 31.48 -38.68
C MET A 6 23.99 30.75 -39.66
N ILE A 7 24.38 29.60 -40.13
CA ILE A 7 23.55 28.58 -40.77
C ILE A 7 24.48 27.35 -40.97
N ALA A 8 24.62 26.51 -40.00
CA ALA A 8 25.10 25.13 -40.14
C ALA A 8 25.05 24.39 -38.81
N ALA A 9 23.88 24.29 -38.18
CA ALA A 9 23.67 23.45 -36.98
C ALA A 9 22.20 23.02 -36.82
N VAL A 10 21.53 22.67 -37.94
CA VAL A 10 20.15 22.11 -37.88
C VAL A 10 20.02 21.00 -38.94
N ALA A 11 20.97 20.14 -39.04
CA ALA A 11 20.86 19.00 -39.96
C ALA A 11 21.58 17.74 -39.45
N SER A 12 21.49 17.41 -38.13
CA SER A 12 22.11 16.18 -37.61
C SER A 12 21.34 15.57 -36.45
N VAL A 13 20.01 15.71 -36.38
CA VAL A 13 19.17 15.06 -35.36
C VAL A 13 18.03 14.23 -35.98
N ILE A 14 18.13 13.91 -37.27
CA ILE A 14 17.15 13.02 -37.92
C ILE A 14 17.92 11.85 -38.57
N ALA A 15 18.59 11.04 -37.77
CA ALA A 15 19.14 9.76 -38.22
C ALA A 15 19.45 8.81 -37.04
N LEU A 16 18.59 8.72 -36.06
CA LEU A 16 18.66 7.69 -35.02
C LEU A 16 17.24 7.15 -34.69
N LEU A 17 16.36 7.16 -35.68
CA LEU A 17 15.12 6.37 -35.67
C LEU A 17 15.26 5.27 -36.72
N GLY A 18 16.34 4.50 -36.59
CA GLY A 18 16.67 3.41 -37.49
C GLY A 18 16.93 2.13 -36.70
N ALA A 19 15.91 1.28 -36.66
CA ALA A 19 16.06 -0.15 -36.45
C ALA A 19 16.56 -0.60 -35.05
N CYS A 20 15.75 -0.48 -34.03
CA CYS A 20 15.54 -1.61 -33.15
C CYS A 20 14.34 -2.39 -33.71
N SER A 21 14.57 -3.32 -34.60
CA SER A 21 13.70 -4.48 -34.76
C SER A 21 13.96 -5.38 -33.57
N GLY A 22 13.60 -4.92 -32.37
CA GLY A 22 13.57 -5.74 -31.20
C GLY A 22 12.59 -6.88 -31.46
N LYS A 23 13.03 -8.11 -31.22
CA LYS A 23 12.15 -9.26 -31.17
C LYS A 23 10.98 -8.83 -30.26
N LYS A 24 9.75 -9.02 -30.71
CA LYS A 24 8.59 -8.77 -29.85
C LYS A 24 8.75 -9.66 -28.62
N ALA A 25 8.58 -9.11 -27.42
CA ALA A 25 8.60 -9.92 -26.20
C ALA A 25 7.59 -11.06 -26.30
N ASP A 26 7.91 -12.19 -25.70
CA ASP A 26 7.05 -13.38 -25.70
C ASP A 26 5.85 -13.16 -24.78
N LEU A 27 6.00 -12.31 -23.73
CA LEU A 27 4.96 -11.93 -22.80
C LEU A 27 5.04 -10.43 -22.50
N THR A 28 3.90 -9.80 -22.23
CA THR A 28 3.82 -8.40 -21.79
C THR A 28 3.11 -8.34 -20.43
N VAL A 29 3.73 -7.64 -19.46
CA VAL A 29 3.22 -7.45 -18.12
C VAL A 29 3.07 -5.95 -17.84
N THR A 30 1.96 -5.54 -17.25
CA THR A 30 1.78 -4.16 -16.78
C THR A 30 1.54 -4.17 -15.27
N SER A 31 2.35 -3.41 -14.54
CA SER A 31 2.27 -3.26 -13.09
C SER A 31 2.29 -1.78 -12.67
N PHE A 32 1.90 -1.50 -11.43
CA PHE A 32 2.00 -0.17 -10.85
C PHE A 32 3.31 0.03 -10.05
N THR A 33 4.05 -1.05 -9.81
CA THR A 33 5.38 -1.06 -9.17
C THR A 33 6.36 -1.86 -10.02
N ASP A 34 7.64 -1.75 -9.73
CA ASP A 34 8.73 -2.49 -10.34
C ASP A 34 9.05 -3.83 -9.64
N GLU A 35 8.37 -4.14 -8.54
CA GLU A 35 8.54 -5.38 -7.75
C GLU A 35 8.57 -6.66 -8.60
N LEU A 36 7.80 -6.70 -9.70
CA LEU A 36 7.78 -7.85 -10.60
C LEU A 36 9.05 -7.99 -11.45
N GLN A 37 10.01 -7.04 -11.43
CA GLN A 37 11.22 -7.17 -12.23
C GLN A 37 12.05 -8.38 -11.78
N ASP A 38 12.22 -8.57 -10.48
CA ASP A 38 13.00 -9.71 -9.96
C ASP A 38 12.31 -11.05 -10.28
N VAL A 39 10.97 -11.07 -10.22
CA VAL A 39 10.17 -12.24 -10.64
C VAL A 39 10.36 -12.55 -12.13
N ILE A 40 10.38 -11.50 -12.97
CA ILE A 40 10.59 -11.62 -14.42
C ILE A 40 11.96 -12.18 -14.72
N ASP A 41 13.00 -11.71 -14.06
CA ASP A 41 14.37 -12.19 -14.28
C ASP A 41 14.48 -13.71 -14.02
N VAL A 42 13.86 -14.19 -12.95
CA VAL A 42 13.78 -15.64 -12.63
C VAL A 42 12.94 -16.39 -13.68
N PHE A 43 11.83 -15.81 -14.12
CA PHE A 43 10.94 -16.43 -15.11
C PHE A 43 11.59 -16.55 -16.48
N GLU A 44 12.27 -15.49 -16.94
CA GLU A 44 13.01 -15.48 -18.21
C GLU A 44 14.10 -16.56 -18.23
N GLU A 45 14.87 -16.69 -17.14
CA GLU A 45 15.89 -17.73 -17.02
C GLU A 45 15.28 -19.15 -17.01
N LYS A 46 14.20 -19.35 -16.26
CA LYS A 46 13.55 -20.65 -16.10
C LYS A 46 12.91 -21.17 -17.38
N TYR A 47 12.33 -20.29 -18.19
CA TYR A 47 11.55 -20.67 -19.38
C TYR A 47 12.17 -20.31 -20.72
N ASP A 48 13.35 -19.66 -20.76
CA ASP A 48 14.05 -19.18 -21.99
C ASP A 48 13.14 -18.30 -22.86
N VAL A 49 12.47 -17.32 -22.24
CA VAL A 49 11.53 -16.39 -22.86
C VAL A 49 11.94 -14.94 -22.58
N THR A 50 11.24 -13.98 -23.20
CA THR A 50 11.43 -12.55 -22.93
C THR A 50 10.11 -11.92 -22.47
N VAL A 51 10.18 -11.10 -21.42
CA VAL A 51 9.03 -10.41 -20.83
C VAL A 51 9.23 -8.90 -20.89
N ASP A 52 8.24 -8.16 -21.38
CA ASP A 52 8.22 -6.70 -21.40
C ASP A 52 7.40 -6.18 -20.24
N LEU A 53 8.06 -5.62 -19.21
CA LEU A 53 7.40 -5.00 -18.07
C LEU A 53 7.15 -3.52 -18.34
N GLN A 54 5.88 -3.12 -18.25
CA GLN A 54 5.45 -1.72 -18.32
C GLN A 54 4.99 -1.26 -16.94
N ILE A 55 5.62 -0.21 -16.42
CA ILE A 55 5.27 0.38 -15.13
C ILE A 55 4.43 1.62 -15.37
N ILE A 56 3.24 1.65 -14.79
CA ILE A 56 2.35 2.82 -14.78
C ILE A 56 2.12 3.20 -13.31
N PRO A 57 2.59 4.36 -12.85
CA PRO A 57 2.40 4.78 -11.45
C PRO A 57 0.94 4.71 -10.99
N THR A 58 0.73 4.35 -9.72
CA THR A 58 -0.59 4.05 -9.14
C THR A 58 -1.62 5.13 -9.41
N GLU A 59 -1.24 6.40 -9.30
CA GLU A 59 -2.13 7.55 -9.52
C GLU A 59 -2.67 7.67 -10.95
N ASN A 60 -1.97 7.06 -11.91
CA ASN A 60 -2.35 7.06 -13.34
C ASN A 60 -2.78 5.68 -13.84
N TYR A 61 -2.69 4.64 -13.02
CA TYR A 61 -2.78 3.26 -13.45
C TYR A 61 -4.13 2.93 -14.08
N THR A 62 -5.21 3.15 -13.36
CA THR A 62 -6.57 2.83 -13.84
C THR A 62 -6.96 3.66 -15.06
N THR A 63 -6.63 4.95 -15.07
CA THR A 63 -6.98 5.88 -16.17
C THR A 63 -6.19 5.58 -17.46
N THR A 64 -4.97 5.08 -17.33
CA THR A 64 -4.10 4.75 -18.47
C THR A 64 -4.41 3.36 -19.03
N LEU A 65 -4.61 2.37 -18.15
CA LEU A 65 -4.73 0.97 -18.58
C LEU A 65 -6.14 0.62 -19.05
N ARG A 66 -7.20 1.14 -18.40
CA ARG A 66 -8.61 0.82 -18.72
C ARG A 66 -8.97 0.95 -20.21
N PRO A 67 -8.61 2.02 -20.94
CA PRO A 67 -8.93 2.11 -22.37
C PRO A 67 -8.30 1.02 -23.23
N SER A 68 -7.12 0.52 -22.85
CA SER A 68 -6.45 -0.58 -23.55
C SER A 68 -7.18 -1.90 -23.31
N LEU A 69 -7.59 -2.16 -22.07
CA LEU A 69 -8.35 -3.36 -21.69
C LEU A 69 -9.73 -3.39 -22.37
N GLU A 70 -10.43 -2.27 -22.43
CA GLU A 70 -11.74 -2.15 -23.08
C GLU A 70 -11.68 -2.33 -24.60
N SER A 71 -10.66 -1.76 -25.25
CA SER A 71 -10.53 -1.80 -26.69
C SER A 71 -9.77 -3.02 -27.21
N GLY A 72 -9.01 -3.70 -26.35
CA GLY A 72 -8.06 -4.75 -26.70
C GLY A 72 -6.81 -4.26 -27.46
N LYS A 73 -6.68 -2.95 -27.69
CA LYS A 73 -5.55 -2.38 -28.41
C LYS A 73 -4.43 -2.00 -27.46
N GLY A 74 -3.33 -2.74 -27.54
CA GLY A 74 -2.21 -2.54 -26.63
C GLY A 74 -2.47 -3.05 -25.22
N ALA A 75 -3.49 -3.88 -25.02
CA ALA A 75 -3.69 -4.57 -23.76
C ALA A 75 -2.53 -5.53 -23.49
N PRO A 76 -1.99 -5.58 -22.25
CA PRO A 76 -0.95 -6.52 -21.88
C PRO A 76 -1.49 -7.94 -21.81
N ASP A 77 -0.59 -8.93 -21.72
CA ASP A 77 -0.99 -10.33 -21.48
C ASP A 77 -1.34 -10.55 -20.01
N ILE A 78 -0.60 -9.88 -19.10
CA ILE A 78 -0.79 -9.92 -17.64
C ILE A 78 -0.87 -8.49 -17.14
N PHE A 79 -1.71 -8.25 -16.14
CA PHE A 79 -1.69 -6.97 -15.42
C PHE A 79 -2.09 -7.15 -13.97
N THR A 80 -1.60 -6.24 -13.13
CA THR A 80 -1.84 -6.25 -11.69
C THR A 80 -3.05 -5.40 -11.31
N GLY A 81 -3.61 -5.67 -10.14
CA GLY A 81 -4.63 -4.87 -9.49
C GLY A 81 -4.25 -4.61 -8.04
N GLU A 82 -4.36 -3.37 -7.61
CA GLU A 82 -4.15 -2.97 -6.22
C GLU A 82 -5.51 -2.95 -5.49
N ILE A 83 -5.50 -3.20 -4.18
CA ILE A 83 -6.71 -3.41 -3.37
C ILE A 83 -7.78 -2.33 -3.54
N VAL A 84 -7.38 -1.06 -3.66
CA VAL A 84 -8.32 0.07 -3.68
C VAL A 84 -9.23 0.09 -4.92
N TYR A 85 -8.84 -0.54 -6.02
CA TYR A 85 -9.67 -0.68 -7.23
C TYR A 85 -9.91 -2.15 -7.65
N LEU A 86 -9.39 -3.10 -6.88
CA LEU A 86 -9.49 -4.53 -7.20
C LEU A 86 -10.94 -4.97 -7.36
N LYS A 87 -11.83 -4.61 -6.42
CA LYS A 87 -13.25 -5.01 -6.47
C LYS A 87 -13.99 -4.42 -7.66
N ASP A 88 -13.64 -3.25 -8.16
CA ASP A 88 -14.18 -2.77 -9.45
C ASP A 88 -13.69 -3.65 -10.61
N TRP A 89 -12.44 -4.07 -10.59
CA TRP A 89 -11.81 -4.76 -11.71
C TRP A 89 -12.17 -6.24 -11.81
N VAL A 90 -12.35 -6.95 -10.69
CA VAL A 90 -12.80 -8.36 -10.72
C VAL A 90 -14.22 -8.49 -11.26
N GLU A 91 -15.05 -7.43 -11.13
CA GLU A 91 -16.40 -7.39 -11.70
C GLU A 91 -16.40 -7.00 -13.19
N GLN A 92 -15.31 -6.39 -13.68
CA GLN A 92 -15.18 -6.10 -15.09
C GLN A 92 -14.70 -7.34 -15.86
N ASP A 93 -15.12 -7.46 -17.10
CA ASP A 93 -14.70 -8.56 -17.98
C ASP A 93 -13.32 -8.26 -18.62
N TYR A 94 -12.31 -7.94 -17.78
CA TYR A 94 -10.93 -7.69 -18.23
C TYR A 94 -10.03 -8.90 -18.01
N TRP A 95 -10.12 -9.54 -16.86
CA TRP A 95 -9.35 -10.72 -16.52
C TRP A 95 -10.04 -12.01 -17.00
N GLU A 96 -9.22 -12.98 -17.41
CA GLU A 96 -9.63 -14.35 -17.67
C GLU A 96 -10.16 -14.99 -16.39
N THR A 97 -11.14 -15.89 -16.53
CA THR A 97 -11.61 -16.74 -15.42
C THR A 97 -10.60 -17.84 -15.15
N LEU A 98 -10.01 -17.83 -13.96
CA LEU A 98 -8.98 -18.79 -13.55
C LEU A 98 -9.55 -20.00 -12.81
N SER A 99 -10.80 -19.96 -12.37
CA SER A 99 -11.44 -21.02 -11.56
C SER A 99 -11.78 -22.31 -12.31
N GLN A 100 -11.69 -22.31 -13.64
CA GLN A 100 -12.12 -23.43 -14.50
C GLN A 100 -10.97 -23.98 -15.35
N ASP A 101 -11.23 -25.13 -16.01
CA ASP A 101 -10.30 -25.68 -17.00
C ASP A 101 -9.86 -24.63 -18.03
N PRO A 102 -8.57 -24.55 -18.36
CA PRO A 102 -7.48 -25.46 -17.99
C PRO A 102 -6.73 -25.06 -16.69
N TYR A 103 -7.13 -23.96 -16.03
CA TYR A 103 -6.36 -23.35 -14.94
C TYR A 103 -6.70 -23.94 -13.56
N ASN A 104 -7.99 -24.15 -13.27
CA ASN A 104 -8.50 -24.77 -12.04
C ASN A 104 -7.99 -24.16 -10.73
N VAL A 105 -7.74 -22.84 -10.71
CA VAL A 105 -7.19 -22.12 -9.54
C VAL A 105 -8.12 -22.21 -8.32
N GLN A 106 -9.40 -22.50 -8.53
CA GLN A 106 -10.32 -22.76 -7.42
C GLN A 106 -9.88 -23.92 -6.52
N ASP A 107 -9.13 -24.89 -7.05
CA ASP A 107 -8.62 -26.03 -6.28
C ASP A 107 -7.50 -25.62 -5.30
N TRP A 108 -6.94 -24.43 -5.45
CA TRP A 108 -5.87 -23.89 -4.58
C TRP A 108 -6.42 -23.19 -3.34
N GLU A 109 -7.71 -22.90 -3.25
CA GLU A 109 -8.32 -22.05 -2.21
C GLU A 109 -7.90 -22.43 -0.80
N SER A 110 -7.85 -23.73 -0.46
CA SER A 110 -7.46 -24.21 0.86
C SER A 110 -6.00 -23.96 1.22
N ASP A 111 -5.16 -23.63 0.26
CA ASP A 111 -3.74 -23.38 0.43
C ASP A 111 -3.40 -21.89 0.58
N TYR A 112 -4.43 -21.03 0.63
CA TYR A 112 -4.26 -19.58 0.74
C TYR A 112 -4.95 -19.01 1.96
N MET A 113 -4.53 -17.81 2.36
CA MET A 113 -5.27 -16.98 3.29
C MET A 113 -6.64 -16.64 2.71
N ASP A 114 -7.72 -17.00 3.43
CA ASP A 114 -9.10 -16.88 2.96
C ASP A 114 -9.40 -15.48 2.41
N TYR A 115 -9.11 -14.43 3.16
CA TYR A 115 -9.44 -13.07 2.75
C TYR A 115 -8.70 -12.62 1.47
N VAL A 116 -7.45 -13.06 1.28
CA VAL A 116 -6.66 -12.71 0.09
C VAL A 116 -7.23 -13.38 -1.15
N PHE A 117 -7.58 -14.67 -1.02
CA PHE A 117 -8.15 -15.44 -2.11
C PHE A 117 -9.54 -14.95 -2.49
N ASP A 118 -10.38 -14.62 -1.52
CA ASP A 118 -11.75 -14.13 -1.74
C ASP A 118 -11.79 -12.75 -2.40
N LEU A 119 -10.81 -11.89 -2.14
CA LEU A 119 -10.71 -10.59 -2.80
C LEU A 119 -10.49 -10.70 -4.31
N GLY A 120 -9.85 -11.76 -4.78
CA GLY A 120 -9.64 -12.05 -6.20
C GLY A 120 -10.84 -12.64 -6.93
N LYS A 121 -11.96 -12.90 -6.23
CA LYS A 121 -13.20 -13.41 -6.79
C LYS A 121 -14.19 -12.28 -7.14
N ASN A 122 -14.95 -12.49 -8.22
CA ASN A 122 -16.10 -11.66 -8.54
C ASN A 122 -17.35 -12.10 -7.74
N GLU A 123 -18.50 -11.39 -7.91
CA GLU A 123 -19.77 -11.68 -7.23
C GLU A 123 -20.34 -13.07 -7.62
N ASP A 124 -19.98 -13.62 -8.77
CA ASP A 124 -20.36 -14.98 -9.20
C ASP A 124 -19.46 -16.07 -8.58
N GLY A 125 -18.47 -15.70 -7.79
CA GLY A 125 -17.51 -16.60 -7.15
C GLY A 125 -16.41 -17.11 -8.08
N GLU A 126 -16.24 -16.52 -9.26
CA GLU A 126 -15.17 -16.87 -10.19
C GLU A 126 -13.85 -16.19 -9.77
N VAL A 127 -12.76 -16.96 -9.69
CA VAL A 127 -11.43 -16.42 -9.47
C VAL A 127 -10.94 -15.70 -10.73
N LYS A 128 -10.67 -14.41 -10.61
CA LYS A 128 -10.19 -13.52 -11.68
C LYS A 128 -8.72 -13.15 -11.51
N ALA A 129 -8.28 -13.03 -10.28
CA ALA A 129 -6.90 -12.70 -9.93
C ALA A 129 -6.50 -13.39 -8.64
N VAL A 130 -5.20 -13.55 -8.43
CA VAL A 130 -4.60 -14.16 -7.24
C VAL A 130 -3.46 -13.27 -6.72
N SER A 131 -3.08 -13.43 -5.45
CA SER A 131 -1.99 -12.67 -4.86
C SER A 131 -1.01 -13.60 -4.17
N TRP A 132 0.28 -13.26 -4.22
CA TRP A 132 1.33 -13.98 -3.49
C TRP A 132 1.50 -13.49 -2.06
N GLN A 133 1.05 -12.26 -1.75
CA GLN A 133 1.30 -11.60 -0.49
C GLN A 133 0.05 -11.45 0.36
N THR A 134 0.23 -11.40 1.68
CA THR A 134 -0.74 -10.91 2.64
C THR A 134 -0.22 -9.62 3.26
N THR A 135 -1.08 -8.63 3.50
CA THR A 135 -0.66 -7.27 3.80
C THR A 135 -1.23 -6.70 5.11
N PRO A 136 -1.26 -7.50 6.21
CA PRO A 136 -1.62 -6.94 7.51
C PRO A 136 -0.64 -5.84 7.91
N GLY A 137 -1.14 -4.87 8.67
CA GLY A 137 -0.36 -3.73 9.15
C GLY A 137 0.10 -3.89 10.59
N GLY A 138 1.16 -3.14 10.91
CA GLY A 138 1.69 -3.01 12.26
C GLY A 138 2.29 -1.63 12.50
N ILE A 139 2.73 -1.39 13.72
CA ILE A 139 3.49 -0.20 14.08
C ILE A 139 4.97 -0.60 14.17
N TYR A 140 5.76 -0.13 13.21
CA TYR A 140 7.21 -0.22 13.28
C TYR A 140 7.74 0.91 14.14
N TYR A 141 8.65 0.60 15.07
CA TYR A 141 9.19 1.59 16.00
C TYR A 141 10.69 1.43 16.22
N ARG A 142 11.34 2.52 16.60
CA ARG A 142 12.76 2.59 16.94
C ARG A 142 13.00 2.06 18.35
N ARG A 143 13.72 0.94 18.47
CA ARG A 143 14.03 0.29 19.75
C ARG A 143 14.83 1.18 20.70
N SER A 144 15.80 1.90 20.16
CA SER A 144 16.63 2.82 20.95
C SER A 144 15.81 3.92 21.62
N ILE A 145 14.86 4.52 20.87
CA ILE A 145 13.94 5.56 21.39
C ILE A 145 12.97 4.97 22.40
N ALA A 146 12.40 3.78 22.11
CA ALA A 146 11.52 3.07 23.05
C ALA A 146 12.22 2.84 24.39
N LYS A 147 13.45 2.35 24.35
CA LYS A 147 14.25 2.09 25.56
C LYS A 147 14.59 3.36 26.33
N GLU A 148 14.93 4.44 25.63
CA GLU A 148 15.23 5.73 26.24
C GLU A 148 14.01 6.34 26.93
N VAL A 149 12.87 6.39 26.25
CA VAL A 149 11.68 7.12 26.70
C VAL A 149 10.75 6.25 27.54
N LEU A 150 10.50 5.01 27.12
CA LEU A 150 9.52 4.11 27.72
C LEU A 150 10.15 3.08 28.68
N GLY A 151 11.50 2.97 28.68
CA GLY A 151 12.24 2.06 29.56
C GLY A 151 12.31 0.61 29.07
N THR A 152 11.65 0.27 27.97
CA THR A 152 11.62 -1.05 27.34
C THR A 152 11.69 -0.92 25.82
N ASP A 153 12.23 -1.94 25.16
CA ASP A 153 12.22 -2.09 23.71
C ASP A 153 11.57 -3.42 23.27
N ASP A 154 10.90 -4.09 24.21
CA ASP A 154 10.22 -5.36 23.97
C ASP A 154 8.92 -5.14 23.17
N PRO A 155 8.73 -5.82 22.00
CA PRO A 155 7.55 -5.62 21.14
C PRO A 155 6.22 -5.92 21.82
N GLU A 156 6.16 -6.91 22.72
CA GLU A 156 4.93 -7.26 23.42
C GLU A 156 4.56 -6.19 24.46
N GLU A 157 5.56 -5.65 25.19
CA GLU A 157 5.32 -4.59 26.17
C GLU A 157 4.92 -3.27 25.48
N ILE A 158 5.55 -2.93 24.38
CA ILE A 158 5.19 -1.75 23.57
C ILE A 158 3.79 -1.93 22.95
N GLY A 159 3.48 -3.11 22.41
CA GLY A 159 2.15 -3.42 21.86
C GLY A 159 1.02 -3.28 22.88
N LYS A 160 1.25 -3.66 24.13
CA LYS A 160 0.27 -3.42 25.21
C LYS A 160 -0.03 -1.94 25.43
N ARG A 161 0.98 -1.09 25.24
CA ARG A 161 0.80 0.37 25.33
C ARG A 161 0.07 0.95 24.13
N PHE A 162 0.23 0.34 22.95
CA PHE A 162 -0.42 0.74 21.72
C PHE A 162 -1.81 0.14 21.49
N SER A 163 -2.28 -0.72 22.39
CA SER A 163 -3.50 -1.51 22.19
C SER A 163 -4.81 -0.70 22.19
N THR A 164 -4.76 0.60 22.46
CA THR A 164 -5.91 1.51 22.40
C THR A 164 -5.49 2.88 21.86
N MET A 165 -6.44 3.67 21.35
CA MET A 165 -6.18 5.04 20.92
C MET A 165 -5.70 5.92 22.07
N GLU A 166 -6.24 5.72 23.27
CA GLU A 166 -5.79 6.42 24.47
C GLU A 166 -4.34 6.08 24.79
N GLY A 167 -3.96 4.80 24.69
CA GLY A 167 -2.59 4.35 24.90
C GLY A 167 -1.61 4.95 23.90
N LEU A 168 -1.99 5.04 22.61
CA LEU A 168 -1.20 5.76 21.60
C LEU A 168 -0.99 7.23 21.98
N MET A 169 -2.04 7.90 22.45
CA MET A 169 -1.96 9.30 22.86
C MET A 169 -1.08 9.50 24.10
N GLU A 170 -1.13 8.58 25.07
CA GLU A 170 -0.23 8.61 26.23
C GLU A 170 1.23 8.48 25.81
N VAL A 171 1.54 7.52 24.92
CA VAL A 171 2.89 7.38 24.36
C VAL A 171 3.30 8.61 23.55
N ALA A 172 2.39 9.19 22.77
CA ALA A 172 2.68 10.43 22.02
C ALA A 172 3.06 11.60 22.94
N GLU A 173 2.40 11.73 24.07
CA GLU A 173 2.75 12.77 25.08
C GLU A 173 4.14 12.51 25.71
N GLU A 174 4.46 11.24 26.01
CA GLU A 174 5.79 10.88 26.53
C GLU A 174 6.89 11.12 25.47
N MET A 175 6.66 10.78 24.21
CA MET A 175 7.59 11.04 23.11
C MET A 175 7.82 12.54 22.96
N LYS A 176 6.76 13.32 22.90
CA LYS A 176 6.84 14.79 22.80
C LYS A 176 7.59 15.41 23.98
N ALA A 177 7.37 14.96 25.21
CA ALA A 177 8.06 15.43 26.41
C ALA A 177 9.58 15.19 26.33
N ASN A 178 10.03 14.24 25.50
CA ASN A 178 11.44 13.92 25.24
C ASN A 178 11.94 14.42 23.86
N ASN A 179 11.22 15.35 23.23
CA ASN A 179 11.51 15.94 21.91
C ASN A 179 11.41 15.00 20.71
N TYR A 180 10.71 13.89 20.86
CA TYR A 180 10.34 13.00 19.73
C TYR A 180 8.91 13.28 19.26
N ARG A 181 8.56 12.73 18.08
CA ARG A 181 7.18 12.66 17.59
C ARG A 181 6.79 11.20 17.49
N LEU A 182 5.51 10.90 17.78
CA LEU A 182 5.05 9.53 17.68
C LEU A 182 5.13 9.03 16.23
N PHE A 183 4.51 9.76 15.29
CA PHE A 183 4.40 9.40 13.88
C PHE A 183 4.88 10.51 12.94
N PRO A 184 5.19 10.18 11.67
CA PRO A 184 5.52 11.19 10.66
C PRO A 184 4.36 12.15 10.39
N ASP A 185 3.15 11.66 10.23
CA ASP A 185 1.95 12.41 9.84
C ASP A 185 0.67 11.86 10.50
N GLU A 186 -0.43 12.60 10.35
CA GLU A 186 -1.73 12.26 10.94
C GLU A 186 -2.41 11.08 10.24
N GLY A 187 -2.04 10.77 9.00
CA GLY A 187 -2.55 9.63 8.24
C GLY A 187 -2.21 8.29 8.89
N SER A 188 -1.12 8.24 9.65
CA SER A 188 -0.65 7.06 10.37
C SER A 188 -1.65 6.48 11.38
N ILE A 189 -2.65 7.27 11.83
CA ILE A 189 -3.68 6.80 12.78
C ILE A 189 -5.01 6.42 12.12
N GLN A 190 -5.22 6.75 10.85
CA GLN A 190 -6.48 6.49 10.17
C GLN A 190 -6.91 5.03 10.20
N PRO A 191 -6.04 4.04 9.93
CA PRO A 191 -6.43 2.64 9.97
C PRO A 191 -6.98 2.20 11.32
N TYR A 192 -6.46 2.77 12.40
CA TYR A 192 -6.87 2.42 13.77
C TYR A 192 -8.19 3.03 14.18
N THR A 193 -8.58 4.16 13.60
CA THR A 193 -9.91 4.73 13.83
C THR A 193 -10.97 3.95 13.07
N ASP A 194 -10.75 3.68 11.79
CA ASP A 194 -11.67 2.91 10.96
C ASP A 194 -11.83 1.47 11.48
N GLY A 195 -10.75 0.86 11.96
CA GLY A 195 -10.72 -0.50 12.50
C GLY A 195 -11.48 -0.70 13.81
N GLN A 196 -11.88 0.36 14.55
CA GLN A 196 -12.68 0.22 15.76
C GLN A 196 -14.14 -0.21 15.49
N ASP A 197 -14.68 0.11 14.32
CA ASP A 197 -15.99 -0.33 13.84
C ASP A 197 -15.89 -0.50 12.32
N PRO A 198 -15.29 -1.60 11.86
CA PRO A 198 -15.02 -1.83 10.44
C PRO A 198 -16.32 -2.05 9.69
N GLN A 199 -16.63 -1.14 8.77
CA GLN A 199 -17.83 -1.16 7.94
C GLN A 199 -17.47 -0.78 6.51
N PRO A 200 -18.17 -1.30 5.50
CA PRO A 200 -18.00 -0.85 4.12
C PRO A 200 -18.34 0.64 4.00
N TRP A 201 -17.72 1.33 3.04
CA TRP A 201 -18.11 2.71 2.74
C TRP A 201 -19.56 2.83 2.27
N VAL A 202 -20.03 1.84 1.52
CA VAL A 202 -21.40 1.80 1.00
C VAL A 202 -21.99 0.43 1.30
N ASN A 203 -23.12 0.39 1.99
CA ASN A 203 -23.80 -0.85 2.33
C ASN A 203 -24.65 -1.40 1.18
N GLU A 204 -25.23 -2.58 1.36
CA GLU A 204 -26.10 -3.27 0.36
C GLU A 204 -27.33 -2.46 -0.04
N ASN A 205 -27.76 -1.47 0.75
CA ASN A 205 -28.88 -0.59 0.45
C ASN A 205 -28.49 0.68 -0.32
N ASN A 206 -27.25 0.74 -0.82
CA ASN A 206 -26.63 1.94 -1.42
C ASN A 206 -26.66 3.15 -0.46
N GLU A 207 -26.35 2.93 0.81
CA GLU A 207 -26.25 3.99 1.81
C GLU A 207 -24.79 4.19 2.21
N LEU A 208 -24.33 5.46 2.22
CA LEU A 208 -23.03 5.82 2.75
C LEU A 208 -22.98 5.56 4.26
N VAL A 209 -22.04 4.74 4.70
CA VAL A 209 -21.89 4.36 6.10
C VAL A 209 -20.86 5.25 6.79
N MET A 210 -21.33 6.07 7.73
CA MET A 210 -20.52 6.96 8.53
C MET A 210 -20.62 6.55 10.00
N THR A 211 -19.71 5.69 10.45
CA THR A 211 -19.66 5.25 11.82
C THR A 211 -19.10 6.35 12.74
N GLU A 212 -19.36 6.25 14.04
CA GLU A 212 -18.71 7.14 15.03
C GLU A 212 -17.18 6.95 15.02
N ALA A 213 -16.73 5.72 14.83
CA ALA A 213 -15.32 5.36 14.69
C ALA A 213 -14.66 6.12 13.53
N ARG A 214 -15.25 6.05 12.33
CA ARG A 214 -14.76 6.78 11.15
C ARG A 214 -14.78 8.29 11.35
N LEU A 215 -15.85 8.84 11.94
CA LEU A 215 -15.95 10.26 12.24
C LEU A 215 -14.96 10.72 13.33
N SER A 216 -14.51 9.81 14.21
CA SER A 216 -13.52 10.13 15.23
C SER A 216 -12.14 10.47 14.64
N TYR A 217 -11.85 10.04 13.39
CA TYR A 217 -10.60 10.38 12.72
C TYR A 217 -10.42 11.90 12.57
N PHE A 218 -11.49 12.66 12.32
CA PHE A 218 -11.41 14.13 12.32
C PHE A 218 -10.82 14.67 13.64
N ASP A 219 -11.31 14.18 14.77
CA ASP A 219 -10.90 14.67 16.08
C ASP A 219 -9.48 14.21 16.44
N TYR A 220 -9.17 12.93 16.24
CA TYR A 220 -7.84 12.39 16.53
C TYR A 220 -6.76 13.02 15.64
N ALA A 221 -6.99 13.13 14.34
CA ALA A 221 -6.04 13.77 13.42
C ALA A 221 -5.77 15.22 13.80
N LYS A 222 -6.84 15.98 14.13
CA LYS A 222 -6.70 17.36 14.61
C LYS A 222 -5.93 17.44 15.92
N GLU A 223 -6.21 16.55 16.88
CA GLU A 223 -5.52 16.50 18.16
C GLU A 223 -4.04 16.16 18.00
N PHE A 224 -3.70 15.16 17.13
CA PHE A 224 -2.32 14.78 16.85
C PHE A 224 -1.53 15.95 16.27
N ARG A 225 -2.11 16.71 15.35
CA ARG A 225 -1.49 17.91 14.79
C ARG A 225 -1.35 19.03 15.83
N ASP A 226 -2.43 19.41 16.49
CA ASP A 226 -2.45 20.57 17.42
C ASP A 226 -1.53 20.33 18.62
N LYS A 227 -1.45 19.09 19.08
CA LYS A 227 -0.55 18.71 20.18
C LYS A 227 0.88 18.42 19.70
N LYS A 228 1.16 18.50 18.41
CA LYS A 228 2.49 18.22 17.82
C LYS A 228 2.96 16.79 18.12
N TYR A 229 2.08 15.81 18.01
CA TYR A 229 2.43 14.40 18.12
C TYR A 229 3.01 13.82 16.83
N THR A 230 2.84 14.52 15.70
CA THR A 230 3.39 14.19 14.41
C THR A 230 4.49 15.15 13.99
N ALA A 231 5.32 14.69 13.06
CA ALA A 231 6.41 15.48 12.50
C ALA A 231 5.98 16.37 11.33
N LEU A 232 4.68 16.39 10.98
CA LEU A 232 4.12 17.07 9.81
C LEU A 232 4.84 16.71 8.50
N ALA A 233 5.27 15.46 8.39
CA ALA A 233 5.95 14.90 7.22
C ALA A 233 4.98 13.99 6.46
N PRO A 234 4.24 14.52 5.45
CA PRO A 234 3.24 13.76 4.73
C PRO A 234 3.81 12.48 4.12
N ALA A 235 3.04 11.40 4.16
CA ALA A 235 3.44 10.12 3.58
C ALA A 235 3.98 10.30 2.15
N TRP A 236 5.06 9.56 1.84
CA TRP A 236 5.75 9.58 0.54
C TRP A 236 6.50 10.89 0.21
N SER A 237 6.51 11.88 1.10
CA SER A 237 7.34 13.08 0.93
C SER A 237 8.81 12.80 1.26
N PRO A 238 9.75 13.62 0.76
CA PRO A 238 11.15 13.51 1.15
C PRO A 238 11.38 13.57 2.66
N ALA A 239 10.61 14.39 3.38
CA ALA A 239 10.67 14.50 4.84
C ALA A 239 10.22 13.20 5.53
N TRP A 240 9.21 12.52 4.98
CA TRP A 240 8.74 11.24 5.49
C TRP A 240 9.84 10.16 5.42
N TYR A 241 10.49 10.01 4.29
CA TYR A 241 11.62 9.08 4.14
C TYR A 241 12.82 9.48 5.02
N GLU A 242 13.11 10.77 5.14
CA GLU A 242 14.19 11.27 6.00
C GLU A 242 13.92 10.95 7.47
N SER A 243 12.67 10.96 7.92
CA SER A 243 12.27 10.69 9.31
C SER A 243 12.69 9.31 9.82
N PHE A 244 12.94 8.36 8.94
CA PHE A 244 13.36 7.00 9.30
C PHE A 244 14.84 6.91 9.69
N ASN A 245 15.65 7.89 9.31
CA ASN A 245 17.10 7.91 9.58
C ASN A 245 17.51 8.87 10.70
N GLY A 246 16.59 9.64 11.25
CA GLY A 246 16.85 10.59 12.32
C GLY A 246 16.11 11.92 12.15
N PRO A 247 16.65 13.02 12.66
CA PRO A 247 15.97 14.31 12.61
C PRO A 247 15.71 14.81 11.18
N ILE A 248 14.49 15.28 10.94
CA ILE A 248 14.05 15.78 9.64
C ILE A 248 14.72 17.13 9.34
N SER A 249 15.20 17.27 8.09
CA SER A 249 15.74 18.53 7.58
C SER A 249 14.60 19.38 7.01
N TYR A 250 14.56 20.67 7.36
CA TYR A 250 13.48 21.57 6.98
C TYR A 250 13.17 21.71 5.50
N ASN A 251 14.13 21.48 4.67
CA ASN A 251 14.02 21.90 3.27
C ASN A 251 13.36 20.86 2.35
N LYS A 252 12.72 19.82 2.87
CA LYS A 252 12.25 18.72 2.03
C LYS A 252 10.75 18.45 2.05
N GLY A 253 10.08 18.70 3.14
CA GLY A 253 8.66 18.46 3.27
C GLY A 253 7.90 19.57 3.98
N TRP A 254 8.62 20.62 4.36
CA TRP A 254 8.11 21.69 5.21
C TRP A 254 7.96 23.04 4.51
N ASP A 255 8.15 23.09 3.19
CA ASP A 255 8.16 24.34 2.42
C ASP A 255 6.84 25.11 2.50
N GLU A 256 5.73 24.41 2.77
CA GLU A 256 4.40 24.99 2.91
C GLU A 256 3.98 25.21 4.36
N ILE A 257 4.84 24.91 5.33
CA ILE A 257 4.53 25.01 6.76
C ILE A 257 5.01 26.34 7.29
N GLU A 258 4.16 26.99 8.10
CA GLU A 258 4.49 28.25 8.74
C GLU A 258 5.75 28.12 9.62
N GLU A 259 6.56 29.19 9.69
CA GLU A 259 7.88 29.16 10.34
C GLU A 259 7.83 28.74 11.82
N ASP A 260 6.74 29.06 12.52
CA ASP A 260 6.54 28.71 13.92
C ASP A 260 6.09 27.25 14.12
N GLU A 261 5.67 26.57 13.07
CA GLU A 261 5.38 25.13 13.08
C GLU A 261 6.64 24.27 12.85
N LYS A 262 7.69 24.88 12.33
CA LYS A 262 8.99 24.23 12.10
C LYS A 262 9.73 24.09 13.42
N ASP A 263 9.70 22.91 14.00
CA ASP A 263 10.51 22.61 15.18
C ASP A 263 11.93 22.24 14.74
N SER A 264 12.79 23.28 14.71
CA SER A 264 14.06 23.25 14.01
C SER A 264 15.07 22.25 14.52
N ASP A 265 14.98 21.83 15.74
CA ASP A 265 16.20 21.29 16.30
C ASP A 265 16.17 19.79 16.54
N LYS A 266 15.03 19.09 16.47
CA LYS A 266 14.97 17.66 16.81
C LYS A 266 13.65 16.97 16.44
N THR A 267 13.06 17.23 15.29
CA THR A 267 11.92 16.43 14.87
C THR A 267 12.37 15.04 14.44
N GLU A 268 12.52 14.17 15.43
CA GLU A 268 12.82 12.76 15.23
C GLU A 268 11.58 11.93 15.52
N VAL A 269 11.31 10.98 14.64
CA VAL A 269 10.10 10.16 14.66
C VAL A 269 10.40 8.84 15.37
N PHE A 270 9.49 8.46 16.26
CA PHE A 270 9.57 7.21 17.00
C PHE A 270 9.09 6.01 16.21
N ALA A 271 7.95 6.14 15.51
CA ALA A 271 7.27 5.02 14.90
C ALA A 271 6.59 5.38 13.59
N VAL A 272 6.25 4.37 12.80
CA VAL A 272 5.45 4.50 11.57
C VAL A 272 4.51 3.31 11.44
N SER A 273 3.28 3.54 10.98
CA SER A 273 2.32 2.49 10.65
C SER A 273 2.53 2.05 9.21
N LEU A 274 2.90 0.78 9.00
CA LEU A 274 3.12 0.20 7.67
C LEU A 274 2.63 -1.25 7.63
N PRO A 275 2.18 -1.73 6.48
CA PRO A 275 1.90 -3.14 6.26
C PRO A 275 3.20 -3.95 6.04
N THR A 276 3.06 -5.25 5.81
CA THR A 276 4.18 -6.19 5.61
C THR A 276 5.20 -5.72 4.58
N TRP A 277 4.74 -5.30 3.38
CA TRP A 277 5.61 -4.81 2.30
C TRP A 277 6.40 -3.55 2.67
N GLY A 278 5.92 -2.78 3.67
CA GLY A 278 6.62 -1.58 4.14
C GLY A 278 7.99 -1.87 4.75
N LEU A 279 8.22 -3.09 5.25
CA LEU A 279 9.56 -3.48 5.71
C LEU A 279 10.56 -3.51 4.56
N HIS A 280 10.22 -4.21 3.47
CA HIS A 280 11.12 -4.38 2.32
C HIS A 280 11.19 -3.11 1.47
N SER A 281 10.04 -2.64 0.98
CA SER A 281 9.97 -1.57 -0.03
C SER A 281 10.09 -0.15 0.54
N VAL A 282 10.06 0.02 1.87
CA VAL A 282 10.18 1.34 2.51
C VAL A 282 11.35 1.38 3.49
N LEU A 283 11.28 0.59 4.56
CA LEU A 283 12.27 0.73 5.65
C LEU A 283 13.65 0.24 5.25
N LYS A 284 13.77 -0.95 4.65
CA LYS A 284 15.08 -1.47 4.23
C LYS A 284 15.74 -0.61 3.15
N GLU A 285 14.96 0.00 2.27
CA GLU A 285 15.49 0.89 1.22
C GLU A 285 15.87 2.28 1.75
N HIS A 286 15.07 2.83 2.66
CA HIS A 286 15.19 4.24 3.03
C HIS A 286 15.66 4.50 4.46
N ALA A 287 15.67 3.50 5.35
CA ALA A 287 16.08 3.62 6.75
C ALA A 287 17.43 2.92 7.03
N THR A 288 18.37 3.02 6.09
CA THR A 288 19.65 2.29 6.13
C THR A 288 20.56 2.69 7.30
N GLU A 289 20.48 3.94 7.77
CA GLU A 289 21.29 4.43 8.90
C GLU A 289 20.76 3.90 10.25
N THR A 290 19.56 3.37 10.28
CA THR A 290 18.89 2.86 11.48
C THR A 290 18.58 1.37 11.41
N ALA A 291 19.14 0.67 10.44
CA ALA A 291 19.00 -0.78 10.32
C ALA A 291 19.43 -1.49 11.62
N GLY A 292 18.64 -2.47 12.07
CA GLY A 292 18.86 -3.16 13.34
C GLY A 292 18.37 -2.42 14.59
N ASP A 293 17.77 -1.22 14.43
CA ASP A 293 17.15 -0.47 15.53
C ASP A 293 15.61 -0.48 15.46
N TRP A 294 15.04 -1.33 14.64
CA TRP A 294 13.59 -1.38 14.45
C TRP A 294 12.98 -2.62 15.09
N ALA A 295 11.71 -2.53 15.42
CA ALA A 295 10.83 -3.64 15.74
C ALA A 295 9.42 -3.33 15.23
N VAL A 296 8.58 -4.35 15.13
CA VAL A 296 7.17 -4.22 14.78
C VAL A 296 6.29 -4.77 15.90
N THR A 297 5.13 -4.14 16.10
CA THR A 297 4.13 -4.56 17.08
C THR A 297 2.72 -4.14 16.63
N ASN A 298 1.69 -4.63 17.32
CA ASN A 298 0.30 -4.27 17.04
C ASN A 298 -0.01 -2.81 17.38
N GLY A 299 -1.03 -2.29 16.69
CA GLY A 299 -1.72 -1.04 17.04
C GLY A 299 -3.04 -1.31 17.80
N PRO A 300 -3.90 -0.26 17.93
CA PRO A 300 -5.20 -0.36 18.59
C PRO A 300 -6.17 -1.36 17.98
N THR A 301 -6.10 -1.53 16.65
CA THR A 301 -6.92 -2.47 15.89
C THR A 301 -6.09 -3.09 14.78
N PRO A 302 -6.39 -4.33 14.36
CA PRO A 302 -5.79 -4.88 13.15
C PRO A 302 -6.26 -4.09 11.93
N TYR A 303 -5.40 -4.01 10.93
CA TYR A 303 -5.73 -3.44 9.62
C TYR A 303 -4.89 -4.10 8.54
N PHE A 304 -5.26 -3.89 7.29
CA PHE A 304 -4.41 -4.23 6.15
C PHE A 304 -4.38 -3.07 5.16
N GLN A 305 -3.33 -3.00 4.36
CA GLN A 305 -3.15 -1.91 3.41
C GLN A 305 -2.37 -2.39 2.19
N GLY A 306 -2.83 -1.99 1.00
CA GLY A 306 -2.21 -2.39 -0.24
C GLY A 306 -2.41 -3.87 -0.53
N GLY A 307 -1.50 -4.43 -1.31
CA GLY A 307 -1.55 -5.77 -1.84
C GLY A 307 -1.76 -5.76 -3.33
N THR A 308 -1.10 -6.73 -3.98
CA THR A 308 -1.08 -6.84 -5.44
C THR A 308 -1.71 -8.16 -5.85
N TRP A 309 -2.81 -8.07 -6.61
CA TRP A 309 -3.39 -9.21 -7.31
C TRP A 309 -2.94 -9.22 -8.75
N ILE A 310 -2.73 -10.40 -9.30
CA ILE A 310 -2.28 -10.60 -10.66
C ILE A 310 -3.25 -11.51 -11.40
N GLY A 311 -3.57 -11.12 -12.63
CA GLY A 311 -4.40 -11.91 -13.53
C GLY A 311 -4.01 -11.71 -14.97
N MET A 312 -4.45 -12.60 -15.86
CA MET A 312 -4.18 -12.47 -17.29
C MET A 312 -5.36 -11.84 -18.04
N TYR A 313 -5.03 -11.06 -19.07
CA TYR A 313 -6.04 -10.44 -19.92
C TYR A 313 -6.84 -11.50 -20.66
N LYS A 314 -8.17 -11.42 -20.62
CA LYS A 314 -9.09 -12.42 -21.18
C LYS A 314 -8.88 -12.73 -22.66
N ASP A 315 -8.43 -11.74 -23.47
CA ASP A 315 -8.19 -11.89 -24.90
C ASP A 315 -6.71 -12.04 -25.25
N SER A 316 -5.83 -12.26 -24.26
CA SER A 316 -4.43 -12.58 -24.51
C SER A 316 -4.28 -13.77 -25.44
N LYS A 317 -3.26 -13.71 -26.32
CA LYS A 317 -2.90 -14.84 -27.19
C LYS A 317 -1.82 -15.72 -26.59
N ASN A 318 -1.28 -15.32 -25.46
CA ASN A 318 -0.17 -15.96 -24.76
C ASN A 318 -0.61 -16.57 -23.42
N LYS A 319 -1.89 -16.98 -23.30
CA LYS A 319 -2.51 -17.42 -22.03
C LYS A 319 -1.75 -18.54 -21.32
N ASP A 320 -1.23 -19.52 -22.09
CA ASP A 320 -0.47 -20.63 -21.50
C ASP A 320 0.82 -20.15 -20.82
N LEU A 321 1.49 -19.16 -21.43
CA LEU A 321 2.71 -18.58 -20.86
C LEU A 321 2.37 -17.62 -19.73
N ALA A 322 1.30 -16.84 -19.86
CA ALA A 322 0.80 -15.95 -18.82
C ALA A 322 0.42 -16.72 -17.56
N PHE A 323 -0.26 -17.85 -17.72
CA PHE A 323 -0.62 -18.68 -16.57
C PHE A 323 0.61 -19.27 -15.87
N LYS A 324 1.63 -19.72 -16.63
CA LYS A 324 2.89 -20.19 -16.03
C LYS A 324 3.59 -19.12 -15.22
N PHE A 325 3.51 -17.86 -15.66
CA PHE A 325 4.06 -16.73 -14.90
C PHE A 325 3.29 -16.54 -13.58
N ILE A 326 1.97 -16.53 -13.65
CA ILE A 326 1.11 -16.42 -12.46
C ILE A 326 1.35 -17.60 -11.52
N GLU A 327 1.33 -18.83 -12.02
CA GLU A 327 1.55 -20.05 -11.21
C GLU A 327 2.93 -20.02 -10.52
N MET A 328 4.00 -19.62 -11.22
CA MET A 328 5.32 -19.48 -10.61
C MET A 328 5.31 -18.47 -9.46
N LEU A 329 4.72 -17.30 -9.67
CA LEU A 329 4.70 -16.23 -8.68
C LEU A 329 3.88 -16.57 -7.43
N VAL A 330 2.78 -17.30 -7.58
CA VAL A 330 1.83 -17.47 -6.47
C VAL A 330 1.75 -18.89 -5.91
N HIS A 331 2.24 -19.93 -6.61
CA HIS A 331 2.02 -21.34 -6.25
C HIS A 331 3.26 -22.23 -6.36
N ASP A 332 4.40 -21.75 -6.88
CA ASP A 332 5.64 -22.51 -6.95
C ASP A 332 6.38 -22.42 -5.61
N GLU A 333 6.38 -23.52 -4.84
CA GLU A 333 6.96 -23.55 -3.48
C GLU A 333 8.45 -23.18 -3.48
N ASP A 334 9.23 -23.66 -4.45
CA ASP A 334 10.68 -23.42 -4.51
C ASP A 334 10.94 -21.91 -4.76
N PHE A 335 10.20 -21.30 -5.69
CA PHE A 335 10.26 -19.87 -5.95
C PHE A 335 9.86 -19.04 -4.72
N LEU A 336 8.73 -19.39 -4.10
CA LEU A 336 8.20 -18.64 -2.97
C LEU A 336 9.09 -18.76 -1.72
N GLU A 337 9.72 -19.91 -1.47
CA GLU A 337 10.71 -20.05 -0.39
C GLU A 337 11.94 -19.16 -0.59
N ASP A 338 12.42 -19.03 -1.82
CA ASP A 338 13.54 -18.14 -2.13
C ASP A 338 13.12 -16.66 -2.09
N TRP A 339 11.92 -16.33 -2.57
CA TRP A 339 11.33 -15.00 -2.47
C TRP A 339 11.26 -14.50 -1.02
N VAL A 340 10.76 -15.32 -0.10
CA VAL A 340 10.70 -14.97 1.33
C VAL A 340 12.09 -14.70 1.91
N LYS A 341 13.09 -15.51 1.56
CA LYS A 341 14.46 -15.31 2.06
C LYS A 341 15.07 -13.98 1.60
N GLU A 342 14.73 -13.55 0.39
CA GLU A 342 15.24 -12.32 -0.21
C GLU A 342 14.49 -11.08 0.30
N THR A 343 13.18 -11.10 0.26
CA THR A 343 12.33 -9.93 0.54
C THR A 343 11.86 -9.86 2.00
N GLY A 344 11.64 -11.01 2.65
CA GLY A 344 10.94 -11.08 3.94
C GLY A 344 9.43 -10.87 3.80
N ASP A 345 8.89 -10.96 2.58
CA ASP A 345 7.46 -10.78 2.32
C ASP A 345 6.61 -11.86 2.99
N VAL A 346 5.47 -11.49 3.53
CA VAL A 346 4.56 -12.42 4.19
C VAL A 346 3.58 -12.96 3.16
N LEU A 347 3.76 -14.25 2.84
CA LEU A 347 3.01 -14.87 1.77
C LEU A 347 1.56 -15.17 2.16
N SER A 348 0.69 -15.12 1.16
CA SER A 348 -0.67 -15.65 1.24
C SER A 348 -0.75 -17.17 1.10
N TYR A 349 0.29 -17.79 0.51
CA TYR A 349 0.39 -19.23 0.28
C TYR A 349 0.85 -19.98 1.54
N LEU A 350 -0.09 -20.65 2.19
CA LEU A 350 0.09 -21.29 3.50
C LEU A 350 1.15 -22.39 3.55
N PRO A 351 1.31 -23.27 2.53
CA PRO A 351 2.31 -24.34 2.60
C PRO A 351 3.74 -23.82 2.81
N VAL A 352 4.15 -22.74 2.16
CA VAL A 352 5.47 -22.12 2.35
C VAL A 352 5.50 -21.31 3.65
N THR A 353 4.46 -20.55 3.92
CA THR A 353 4.31 -19.76 5.15
C THR A 353 4.52 -20.64 6.40
N GLU A 354 3.86 -21.80 6.46
CA GLU A 354 4.00 -22.75 7.57
C GLU A 354 5.41 -23.33 7.73
N LYS A 355 6.16 -23.46 6.62
CA LYS A 355 7.56 -23.92 6.67
C LYS A 355 8.51 -22.88 7.25
N VAL A 356 8.28 -21.60 6.90
CA VAL A 356 9.27 -20.52 7.19
C VAL A 356 8.98 -19.80 8.52
N LYS A 357 7.73 -19.72 8.95
CA LYS A 357 7.32 -18.88 10.09
C LYS A 357 8.09 -19.12 11.39
N GLY A 358 8.40 -20.40 11.71
CA GLY A 358 9.02 -20.76 13.01
C GLY A 358 10.50 -20.42 13.11
N ASP A 359 11.21 -20.35 12.00
CA ASP A 359 12.65 -20.12 11.95
C ASP A 359 13.02 -18.75 11.36
N PHE A 360 12.01 -17.94 11.00
CA PHE A 360 12.22 -16.64 10.38
C PHE A 360 12.75 -15.62 11.38
N SER A 361 13.73 -14.84 10.97
CA SER A 361 14.22 -13.68 11.72
C SER A 361 14.77 -12.64 10.76
N ASP A 362 14.47 -11.37 11.02
CA ASP A 362 14.93 -10.28 10.19
C ASP A 362 15.99 -9.43 10.92
N GLU A 363 17.19 -9.33 10.33
CA GLU A 363 18.29 -8.56 10.93
C GLU A 363 17.99 -7.07 11.03
N PHE A 364 17.21 -6.51 10.09
CA PHE A 364 16.77 -5.12 10.14
C PHE A 364 15.90 -4.86 11.38
N LEU A 365 15.14 -5.85 11.81
CA LEU A 365 14.32 -5.81 13.02
C LEU A 365 15.06 -6.38 14.26
N ALA A 366 16.39 -6.33 14.27
CA ALA A 366 17.21 -6.87 15.36
C ALA A 366 16.96 -8.36 15.67
N GLY A 367 16.64 -9.14 14.67
CA GLY A 367 16.37 -10.57 14.78
C GLY A 367 14.94 -10.91 15.21
N GLN A 368 14.01 -9.97 15.19
CA GLN A 368 12.60 -10.25 15.49
C GLN A 368 12.01 -11.18 14.42
N ASN A 369 11.23 -12.17 14.87
CA ASN A 369 10.35 -12.93 13.99
C ASN A 369 9.06 -12.14 13.73
N ASN A 370 9.04 -11.39 12.63
CA ASN A 370 7.86 -10.61 12.23
C ASN A 370 6.82 -11.48 11.49
N TYR A 371 7.19 -12.66 11.03
CA TYR A 371 6.28 -13.58 10.34
C TYR A 371 5.14 -14.04 11.25
N GLU A 372 5.47 -14.56 12.44
CA GLU A 372 4.45 -14.99 13.41
C GLU A 372 3.52 -13.84 13.78
N PHE A 373 4.09 -12.65 14.02
CA PHE A 373 3.31 -11.45 14.32
C PHE A 373 2.30 -11.12 13.22
N PHE A 374 2.75 -11.04 11.96
CA PHE A 374 1.88 -10.68 10.86
C PHE A 374 0.84 -11.75 10.50
N LEU A 375 1.16 -13.03 10.69
CA LEU A 375 0.17 -14.10 10.53
C LEU A 375 -0.96 -13.99 11.55
N GLU A 376 -0.64 -13.70 12.81
CA GLU A 376 -1.64 -13.45 13.85
C GLU A 376 -2.50 -12.22 13.56
N GLU A 377 -1.93 -11.16 12.96
CA GLU A 377 -2.71 -10.00 12.54
C GLU A 377 -3.57 -10.30 11.31
N ALA A 378 -3.08 -11.09 10.35
CA ALA A 378 -3.81 -11.47 9.15
C ALA A 378 -5.09 -12.28 9.46
N GLU A 379 -5.06 -13.16 10.48
CA GLU A 379 -6.23 -13.92 10.93
C GLU A 379 -7.38 -13.05 11.46
N LYS A 380 -7.09 -11.81 11.82
CA LYS A 380 -8.07 -10.85 12.38
C LYS A 380 -8.72 -9.97 11.31
N ILE A 381 -8.26 -10.05 10.07
CA ILE A 381 -8.72 -9.19 8.98
C ILE A 381 -10.05 -9.70 8.42
N ASP A 382 -11.02 -8.80 8.33
CA ASP A 382 -12.26 -8.99 7.59
C ASP A 382 -12.23 -8.13 6.31
N ALA A 383 -11.95 -8.74 5.17
CA ALA A 383 -11.92 -8.05 3.89
C ALA A 383 -13.29 -8.01 3.18
N SER A 384 -14.34 -8.58 3.78
CA SER A 384 -15.71 -8.54 3.22
C SER A 384 -16.28 -7.12 3.15
N ILE A 385 -15.68 -6.19 3.90
CA ILE A 385 -16.04 -4.76 3.91
C ILE A 385 -15.53 -3.99 2.69
N ILE A 386 -14.60 -4.56 1.92
CA ILE A 386 -14.00 -3.89 0.76
C ILE A 386 -14.99 -3.83 -0.40
N THR A 387 -15.15 -2.63 -0.94
CA THR A 387 -16.08 -2.34 -2.03
C THR A 387 -15.41 -1.61 -3.19
N LYS A 388 -16.06 -1.57 -4.34
CA LYS A 388 -15.60 -0.80 -5.51
C LYS A 388 -15.57 0.74 -5.30
N TYR A 389 -16.06 1.21 -4.18
CA TYR A 389 -16.14 2.63 -3.86
C TYR A 389 -14.97 3.13 -3.00
N ASP A 390 -14.18 2.22 -2.43
CA ASP A 390 -13.24 2.50 -1.35
C ASP A 390 -12.20 3.55 -1.71
N GLN A 391 -11.58 3.46 -2.89
CA GLN A 391 -10.61 4.45 -3.35
C GLN A 391 -11.23 5.85 -3.41
N SER A 392 -12.29 5.98 -4.20
CA SER A 392 -12.85 7.30 -4.50
C SER A 392 -13.45 7.96 -3.25
N ILE A 393 -14.19 7.20 -2.44
CA ILE A 393 -14.82 7.74 -1.24
C ILE A 393 -13.76 8.01 -0.15
N GLY A 394 -12.76 7.12 -0.03
CA GLY A 394 -11.63 7.32 0.90
C GLY A 394 -10.83 8.58 0.57
N ASP A 395 -10.52 8.83 -0.71
CA ASP A 395 -9.82 10.04 -1.16
C ASP A 395 -10.61 11.32 -0.87
N LEU A 396 -11.93 11.30 -1.11
CA LEU A 396 -12.81 12.43 -0.78
C LEU A 396 -12.84 12.69 0.73
N PHE A 397 -12.94 11.63 1.54
CA PHE A 397 -12.93 11.72 2.99
C PHE A 397 -11.61 12.27 3.52
N GLY A 398 -10.49 11.71 3.09
CA GLY A 398 -9.14 12.16 3.49
C GLY A 398 -8.89 13.63 3.14
N THR A 399 -9.36 14.07 1.97
CA THR A 399 -9.28 15.49 1.55
C THR A 399 -9.99 16.41 2.53
N GLU A 400 -11.21 16.07 2.95
CA GLU A 400 -11.98 16.92 3.85
C GLU A 400 -11.47 16.84 5.30
N VAL A 401 -10.95 15.68 5.74
CA VAL A 401 -10.22 15.59 7.01
C VAL A 401 -9.00 16.52 6.99
N GLY A 402 -8.19 16.49 5.92
CA GLY A 402 -7.05 17.38 5.74
C GLY A 402 -7.43 18.86 5.80
N ASN A 403 -8.50 19.26 5.11
CA ASN A 403 -8.99 20.64 5.14
C ASN A 403 -9.36 21.10 6.56
N TYR A 404 -10.01 20.23 7.35
CA TYR A 404 -10.33 20.52 8.74
C TYR A 404 -9.09 20.58 9.64
N VAL A 405 -8.20 19.59 9.52
CA VAL A 405 -6.98 19.50 10.33
C VAL A 405 -6.08 20.71 10.12
N GLU A 406 -5.97 21.21 8.90
CA GLU A 406 -5.22 22.42 8.55
C GLU A 406 -5.96 23.73 8.93
N GLY A 407 -7.17 23.65 9.46
CA GLY A 407 -7.95 24.83 9.87
C GLY A 407 -8.57 25.65 8.73
N LYS A 408 -8.67 25.05 7.53
CA LYS A 408 -9.30 25.69 6.36
C LYS A 408 -10.83 25.73 6.46
N THR A 409 -11.41 24.82 7.23
CA THR A 409 -12.85 24.67 7.41
C THR A 409 -13.19 24.15 8.81
N THR A 410 -14.46 24.21 9.22
CA THR A 410 -14.93 23.53 10.45
C THR A 410 -15.20 22.05 10.18
N LYS A 411 -15.27 21.22 11.24
CA LYS A 411 -15.59 19.78 11.12
C LYS A 411 -16.95 19.57 10.45
N GLU A 412 -17.96 20.35 10.83
CA GLU A 412 -19.30 20.28 10.27
C GLU A 412 -19.32 20.63 8.77
N GLU A 413 -18.60 21.67 8.37
CA GLU A 413 -18.50 22.07 6.96
C GLU A 413 -17.74 21.02 6.14
N ALA A 414 -16.67 20.45 6.67
CA ALA A 414 -15.90 19.37 6.02
C ALA A 414 -16.78 18.13 5.78
N ILE A 415 -17.51 17.66 6.79
CA ILE A 415 -18.44 16.53 6.65
C ILE A 415 -19.53 16.82 5.62
N LYS A 416 -20.09 18.02 5.64
CA LYS A 416 -21.11 18.45 4.68
C LYS A 416 -20.57 18.47 3.23
N GLU A 417 -19.38 19.00 3.01
CA GLU A 417 -18.75 19.02 1.69
C GLU A 417 -18.41 17.60 1.23
N PHE A 418 -17.92 16.73 2.13
CA PHE A 418 -17.71 15.32 1.84
C PHE A 418 -19.00 14.64 1.33
N TYR A 419 -20.13 14.78 2.04
CA TYR A 419 -21.40 14.18 1.59
C TYR A 419 -21.83 14.70 0.23
N LYS A 420 -21.65 15.99 -0.02
CA LYS A 420 -21.96 16.60 -1.31
C LYS A 420 -21.06 16.06 -2.43
N GLN A 421 -19.77 15.86 -2.17
CA GLN A 421 -18.83 15.29 -3.13
C GLN A 421 -19.16 13.83 -3.45
N VAL A 422 -19.46 13.01 -2.45
CA VAL A 422 -19.94 11.63 -2.64
C VAL A 422 -21.20 11.60 -3.49
N LYS A 423 -22.18 12.47 -3.19
CA LYS A 423 -23.44 12.55 -3.96
C LYS A 423 -23.24 13.00 -5.40
N ASN A 424 -22.25 13.84 -5.66
CA ASN A 424 -21.90 14.26 -7.01
C ASN A 424 -21.21 13.16 -7.81
N ALA A 425 -20.30 12.41 -7.16
CA ALA A 425 -19.58 11.28 -7.78
C ALA A 425 -20.52 10.09 -8.01
N TYR A 426 -21.42 9.84 -7.07
CA TYR A 426 -22.30 8.68 -7.05
C TYR A 426 -23.75 9.09 -6.74
N PRO A 427 -24.53 9.53 -7.75
CA PRO A 427 -25.88 10.04 -7.53
C PRO A 427 -26.87 9.06 -6.90
N ASP A 428 -26.61 7.75 -7.03
CA ASP A 428 -27.46 6.66 -6.51
C ASP A 428 -27.18 6.34 -5.05
N ILE A 429 -26.03 6.77 -4.49
CA ILE A 429 -25.70 6.58 -3.08
C ILE A 429 -26.53 7.58 -2.23
N LYS A 430 -27.18 7.02 -1.22
CA LYS A 430 -27.86 7.83 -0.20
C LYS A 430 -26.85 8.27 0.84
N VAL A 431 -26.70 9.56 1.01
CA VAL A 431 -25.87 10.14 2.07
C VAL A 431 -26.72 10.41 3.32
N PRO A 432 -26.13 10.41 4.54
CA PRO A 432 -26.85 10.79 5.74
C PRO A 432 -27.50 12.16 5.59
N ASP A 433 -28.74 12.30 6.09
CA ASP A 433 -29.45 13.57 6.08
C ASP A 433 -28.67 14.63 6.87
N GLU A 434 -28.53 15.82 6.27
CA GLU A 434 -28.05 16.98 7.00
C GLU A 434 -29.06 17.33 8.12
N LYS A 435 -28.68 17.09 9.37
CA LYS A 435 -29.46 17.52 10.55
C LYS A 435 -29.03 18.90 10.99
#